data_5e922b688bb7b55f5391411f2f0c7b23
#
_entry.id   5e922b688bb7b55f5391411f2f0c7b23
#
_cell.length_a   1.000
_cell.length_b   1.000
_cell.length_c   1.000
_cell.angle_alpha   90.00
_cell.angle_beta   90.00
_cell.angle_gamma   90.00
#
_symmetry.space_group_name_H-M   'P 1'
#
loop_
_entity.id
_entity.type
_entity.pdbx_description
1 polymer ?
#
loop_
_entity_poly.entity_id
_entity_poly.type
_entity_poly.pdbx_seq_one_letter_code
_entity_poly.pdbx_strand_id
1 'polypeptide(L)'
;MKNCTNILVARTDCILYYARPVLSNERGIGWIGGNAPDFFDDQADFIHEGNQKYYFYLSLVHPFKTESMISIFIPEDYEEYLNNNVYPNCSIKVIEHRISTESVKDMFTNSGLIKHVILDGEISNDEKSMNQSFLIKLGGNPRLIQNEGYYFTKLKEESFSFLFQVDEDGYPETLLHPDYNYPFGFGSLYIFAKIGITEIQHPVAGFWQFS
;
A
#
# COMPACT_ATOMS: atom_id res chain seq x y z
N MET A 1 -11.06 -16.51 9.95
CA MET A 1 -11.49 -15.28 9.28
C MET A 1 -11.15 -14.12 10.19
N LYS A 2 -10.29 -13.17 9.75
CA LYS A 2 -9.92 -11.99 10.55
C LYS A 2 -11.22 -11.23 10.89
N ASN A 3 -11.35 -10.73 12.12
CA ASN A 3 -12.57 -10.04 12.55
C ASN A 3 -12.69 -8.65 11.88
N CYS A 4 -13.26 -8.62 10.69
CA CYS A 4 -13.43 -7.43 9.87
C CYS A 4 -14.14 -6.29 10.62
N THR A 5 -15.11 -6.64 11.49
CA THR A 5 -15.90 -5.65 12.24
C THR A 5 -15.04 -4.82 13.18
N ASN A 6 -14.19 -5.44 14.00
CA ASN A 6 -13.35 -4.69 14.95
C ASN A 6 -12.25 -3.90 14.24
N ILE A 7 -11.70 -4.47 13.16
CA ILE A 7 -10.57 -3.86 12.43
C ILE A 7 -11.03 -2.68 11.57
N LEU A 8 -12.09 -2.83 10.79
CA LEU A 8 -12.48 -1.85 9.76
C LEU A 8 -13.68 -0.99 10.12
N VAL A 9 -14.58 -1.47 10.97
CA VAL A 9 -15.81 -0.74 11.32
C VAL A 9 -15.68 -0.09 12.69
N ALA A 10 -15.50 -0.86 13.75
CA ALA A 10 -15.32 -0.35 15.11
C ALA A 10 -13.93 0.28 15.34
N ARG A 11 -12.94 -0.11 14.53
CA ARG A 11 -11.57 0.42 14.55
C ARG A 11 -10.87 0.33 15.90
N THR A 12 -11.27 -0.63 16.72
CA THR A 12 -10.64 -0.94 18.01
C THR A 12 -9.35 -1.73 17.87
N ASP A 13 -9.24 -2.45 16.75
CA ASP A 13 -8.13 -3.33 16.46
C ASP A 13 -7.47 -2.97 15.12
N CYS A 14 -6.20 -3.32 14.98
CA CYS A 14 -5.45 -3.21 13.73
C CYS A 14 -4.54 -4.43 13.55
N ILE A 15 -3.92 -4.54 12.37
CA ILE A 15 -2.87 -5.50 12.12
C ILE A 15 -1.66 -4.73 11.61
N LEU A 16 -0.50 -4.96 12.21
CA LEU A 16 0.77 -4.38 11.78
C LEU A 16 1.56 -5.44 11.01
N TYR A 17 1.92 -5.10 9.78
CA TYR A 17 2.76 -5.93 8.93
C TYR A 17 4.16 -5.33 8.84
N TYR A 18 5.14 -6.21 8.76
CA TYR A 18 6.56 -5.88 8.63
C TYR A 18 7.12 -6.53 7.38
N ALA A 19 8.21 -6.00 6.86
CA ALA A 19 8.92 -6.63 5.76
C ALA A 19 10.33 -7.02 6.18
N ARG A 20 10.89 -8.02 5.51
CA ARG A 20 12.27 -8.45 5.69
C ARG A 20 12.86 -8.98 4.38
N PRO A 21 14.20 -9.04 4.26
CA PRO A 21 14.87 -9.63 3.09
C PRO A 21 14.32 -11.02 2.78
N VAL A 22 14.21 -11.35 1.50
CA VAL A 22 13.76 -12.67 1.05
C VAL A 22 14.75 -13.74 1.47
N LEU A 23 14.34 -14.64 2.34
CA LEU A 23 15.07 -15.86 2.67
C LEU A 23 14.48 -17.03 1.87
N SER A 24 15.34 -17.94 1.40
CA SER A 24 14.91 -19.14 0.67
C SER A 24 13.87 -19.92 1.49
N ASN A 25 12.66 -20.11 0.99
CA ASN A 25 11.50 -20.83 1.57
C ASN A 25 10.54 -20.03 2.45
N GLU A 26 10.66 -18.70 2.53
CA GLU A 26 9.71 -17.90 3.30
C GLU A 26 8.48 -17.53 2.46
N ARG A 27 7.32 -17.80 3.03
CA ARG A 27 6.04 -17.35 2.46
C ARG A 27 5.53 -16.16 3.27
N GLY A 28 5.34 -15.03 2.58
CA GLY A 28 4.65 -13.86 3.12
C GLY A 28 3.23 -13.72 2.56
N ILE A 29 2.60 -12.65 2.96
CA ILE A 29 1.31 -12.22 2.38
C ILE A 29 1.50 -11.32 1.15
N GLY A 30 2.74 -11.01 0.77
CA GLY A 30 3.08 -10.13 -0.33
C GLY A 30 4.55 -9.75 -0.34
N TRP A 31 4.88 -8.74 -1.13
CA TRP A 31 6.23 -8.19 -1.20
C TRP A 31 6.23 -6.71 -1.55
N ILE A 32 7.31 -6.02 -1.20
CA ILE A 32 7.61 -4.63 -1.58
C ILE A 32 8.94 -4.62 -2.35
N GLY A 33 9.05 -3.80 -3.39
CA GLY A 33 10.19 -3.80 -4.31
C GLY A 33 10.29 -5.07 -5.16
N GLY A 34 11.35 -5.20 -5.97
CA GLY A 34 11.46 -6.27 -6.95
C GLY A 34 10.52 -6.10 -8.14
N ASN A 35 10.17 -7.21 -8.79
CA ASN A 35 9.30 -7.17 -9.97
C ASN A 35 7.81 -7.17 -9.58
N ALA A 36 6.98 -6.59 -10.44
CA ALA A 36 5.53 -6.62 -10.29
C ALA A 36 4.98 -8.06 -10.40
N PRO A 37 3.73 -8.32 -9.94
CA PRO A 37 3.04 -9.57 -10.24
C PRO A 37 2.95 -9.87 -11.73
N ASP A 38 3.07 -11.15 -12.12
CA ASP A 38 2.97 -11.61 -13.52
C ASP A 38 1.62 -11.29 -14.17
N PHE A 39 0.59 -10.99 -13.37
CA PHE A 39 -0.68 -10.45 -13.85
C PHE A 39 -0.50 -9.22 -14.74
N PHE A 40 0.52 -8.41 -14.52
CA PHE A 40 0.75 -7.16 -15.23
C PHE A 40 1.68 -7.28 -16.44
N ASP A 41 2.17 -8.46 -16.76
CA ASP A 41 3.17 -8.69 -17.81
C ASP A 41 2.82 -8.15 -19.19
N ASP A 42 1.54 -8.11 -19.52
CA ASP A 42 1.04 -7.63 -20.81
C ASP A 42 0.10 -6.41 -20.63
N GLN A 43 0.24 -5.66 -19.53
CA GLN A 43 -0.64 -4.55 -19.16
C GLN A 43 0.07 -3.20 -19.06
N ALA A 44 1.17 -3.02 -19.79
CA ALA A 44 1.93 -1.77 -19.75
C ALA A 44 1.08 -0.54 -20.08
N ASP A 45 0.24 -0.63 -21.12
CA ASP A 45 -0.64 0.47 -21.55
C ASP A 45 -1.73 0.81 -20.52
N PHE A 46 -2.09 -0.15 -19.67
CA PHE A 46 -3.02 0.07 -18.57
C PHE A 46 -2.35 0.72 -17.34
N ILE A 47 -1.09 0.38 -17.09
CA ILE A 47 -0.33 0.91 -15.95
C ILE A 47 0.25 2.29 -16.28
N HIS A 48 0.86 2.47 -17.46
CA HIS A 48 1.38 3.76 -17.90
C HIS A 48 0.25 4.66 -18.45
N GLU A 49 0.40 5.97 -18.31
CA GLU A 49 -0.57 6.96 -18.79
C GLU A 49 0.13 7.93 -19.75
N GLY A 50 -0.06 7.71 -21.06
CA GLY A 50 0.64 8.52 -22.06
C GLY A 50 2.15 8.43 -21.88
N ASN A 51 2.80 9.54 -21.55
CA ASN A 51 4.24 9.58 -21.29
C ASN A 51 4.59 9.31 -19.82
N GLN A 52 3.60 9.31 -18.91
CA GLN A 52 3.83 9.05 -17.49
C GLN A 52 4.11 7.58 -17.26
N LYS A 53 5.31 7.27 -16.81
CA LYS A 53 5.70 5.93 -16.41
C LYS A 53 5.39 5.71 -14.93
N TYR A 54 5.12 4.44 -14.63
CA TYR A 54 4.88 3.96 -13.27
C TYR A 54 5.83 2.81 -12.97
N TYR A 55 6.27 2.72 -11.74
CA TYR A 55 6.97 1.55 -11.23
C TYR A 55 6.16 0.86 -10.11
N PHE A 56 6.42 -0.43 -9.97
CA PHE A 56 5.82 -1.25 -8.93
C PHE A 56 6.38 -0.87 -7.56
N TYR A 57 5.49 -0.74 -6.60
CA TYR A 57 5.83 -0.41 -5.22
C TYR A 57 5.71 -1.62 -4.31
N LEU A 58 4.50 -2.15 -4.16
CA LEU A 58 4.23 -3.34 -3.37
C LEU A 58 3.00 -4.09 -3.85
N SER A 59 2.89 -5.36 -3.44
CA SER A 59 1.69 -6.18 -3.60
C SER A 59 1.45 -7.00 -2.35
N LEU A 60 0.19 -7.14 -1.95
CA LEU A 60 -0.21 -7.98 -0.81
C LEU A 60 -1.50 -8.74 -1.12
N VAL A 61 -1.63 -9.94 -0.55
CA VAL A 61 -2.90 -10.68 -0.58
C VAL A 61 -3.98 -9.81 0.05
N HIS A 62 -5.12 -9.69 -0.61
CA HIS A 62 -6.22 -8.89 -0.12
C HIS A 62 -6.66 -9.42 1.27
N PRO A 63 -6.65 -8.59 2.32
CA PRO A 63 -6.77 -9.08 3.70
C PRO A 63 -8.08 -9.80 4.01
N PHE A 64 -9.10 -9.65 3.17
CA PHE A 64 -10.44 -10.22 3.36
C PHE A 64 -10.95 -11.03 2.15
N LYS A 65 -10.16 -11.13 1.07
CA LYS A 65 -10.47 -11.91 -0.14
C LYS A 65 -9.27 -12.79 -0.48
N THR A 66 -9.35 -14.08 -0.22
CA THR A 66 -8.22 -15.01 -0.37
C THR A 66 -7.78 -15.26 -1.81
N GLU A 67 -8.63 -14.91 -2.78
CA GLU A 67 -8.36 -15.11 -4.22
C GLU A 67 -7.86 -13.83 -4.93
N SER A 68 -7.66 -12.74 -4.18
CA SER A 68 -7.25 -11.45 -4.73
C SER A 68 -5.98 -10.92 -4.07
N MET A 69 -5.30 -10.05 -4.80
CA MET A 69 -4.18 -9.21 -4.33
C MET A 69 -4.50 -7.74 -4.58
N ILE A 70 -3.85 -6.88 -3.82
CA ILE A 70 -3.82 -5.43 -4.04
C ILE A 70 -2.39 -5.07 -4.40
N SER A 71 -2.20 -4.48 -5.58
CA SER A 71 -0.91 -3.94 -6.03
C SER A 71 -0.94 -2.43 -6.12
N ILE A 72 0.18 -1.81 -5.78
CA ILE A 72 0.38 -0.36 -5.80
C ILE A 72 1.50 -0.02 -6.77
N PHE A 73 1.21 0.92 -7.67
CA PHE A 73 2.17 1.50 -8.60
C PHE A 73 2.27 3.00 -8.36
N ILE A 74 3.48 3.53 -8.41
CA ILE A 74 3.75 4.94 -8.20
C ILE A 74 4.42 5.54 -9.44
N PRO A 75 4.12 6.81 -9.81
CA PRO A 75 4.73 7.43 -10.97
C PRO A 75 6.24 7.64 -10.76
N GLU A 76 7.01 7.59 -11.86
CA GLU A 76 8.47 7.86 -11.81
C GLU A 76 8.77 9.35 -11.61
N ASP A 77 7.84 10.23 -12.00
CA ASP A 77 8.02 11.67 -11.94
C ASP A 77 7.68 12.21 -10.54
N TYR A 78 8.70 12.71 -9.84
CA TYR A 78 8.53 13.26 -8.49
C TYR A 78 7.63 14.52 -8.46
N GLU A 79 7.64 15.34 -9.51
CA GLU A 79 6.78 16.52 -9.56
C GLU A 79 5.31 16.14 -9.61
N GLU A 80 4.98 15.03 -10.26
CA GLU A 80 3.62 14.50 -10.30
C GLU A 80 3.10 14.13 -8.91
N TYR A 81 3.96 13.65 -8.02
CA TYR A 81 3.60 13.39 -6.62
C TYR A 81 3.15 14.65 -5.89
N LEU A 82 3.89 15.75 -6.07
CA LEU A 82 3.61 17.01 -5.39
C LEU A 82 2.28 17.62 -5.87
N ASN A 83 1.93 17.45 -7.13
CA ASN A 83 0.73 18.02 -7.73
C ASN A 83 -0.53 17.18 -7.51
N ASN A 84 -0.39 15.87 -7.41
CA ASN A 84 -1.50 14.92 -7.43
C ASN A 84 -1.38 13.91 -6.27
N ASN A 85 -1.46 14.39 -5.05
CA ASN A 85 -1.30 13.56 -3.84
C ASN A 85 -2.61 13.34 -3.05
N VAL A 86 -3.76 13.79 -3.54
CA VAL A 86 -5.06 13.69 -2.84
C VAL A 86 -6.14 13.20 -3.78
N TYR A 87 -6.97 12.28 -3.32
CA TYR A 87 -8.16 11.76 -4.02
C TYR A 87 -9.13 12.90 -4.40
N PRO A 88 -9.72 12.90 -5.61
CA PRO A 88 -9.67 11.85 -6.65
C PRO A 88 -8.45 11.93 -7.57
N ASN A 89 -7.62 12.96 -7.46
CA ASN A 89 -6.50 13.21 -8.35
C ASN A 89 -5.18 12.60 -7.84
N CYS A 90 -5.24 11.68 -6.86
CA CYS A 90 -4.04 11.01 -6.39
C CYS A 90 -3.43 10.16 -7.52
N SER A 91 -2.19 10.45 -7.88
CA SER A 91 -1.50 9.80 -9.00
C SER A 91 -1.11 8.35 -8.72
N ILE A 92 -1.22 7.90 -7.48
CA ILE A 92 -0.90 6.52 -7.09
C ILE A 92 -1.98 5.56 -7.60
N LYS A 93 -1.58 4.49 -8.28
CA LYS A 93 -2.50 3.45 -8.76
C LYS A 93 -2.61 2.33 -7.75
N VAL A 94 -3.85 1.99 -7.41
CA VAL A 94 -4.18 0.86 -6.53
C VAL A 94 -5.07 -0.10 -7.32
N ILE A 95 -4.59 -1.32 -7.54
CA ILE A 95 -5.23 -2.27 -8.43
C ILE A 95 -5.49 -3.57 -7.68
N GLU A 96 -6.77 -3.94 -7.56
CA GLU A 96 -7.18 -5.27 -7.10
C GLU A 96 -7.17 -6.23 -8.31
N HIS A 97 -6.50 -7.36 -8.16
CA HIS A 97 -6.38 -8.38 -9.20
C HIS A 97 -6.34 -9.79 -8.60
N ARG A 98 -6.44 -10.82 -9.44
CA ARG A 98 -6.30 -12.22 -9.01
C ARG A 98 -4.91 -12.46 -8.41
N ILE A 99 -4.81 -13.46 -7.53
CA ILE A 99 -3.50 -13.91 -6.99
C ILE A 99 -2.55 -14.24 -8.15
N SER A 100 -1.35 -13.73 -8.03
CA SER A 100 -0.25 -13.87 -8.97
C SER A 100 1.07 -14.02 -8.25
N THR A 101 2.03 -14.66 -8.90
CA THR A 101 3.42 -14.69 -8.46
C THR A 101 4.19 -13.50 -9.01
N GLU A 102 5.37 -13.24 -8.47
CA GLU A 102 6.27 -12.24 -9.02
C GLU A 102 6.67 -12.60 -10.45
N SER A 103 6.65 -11.60 -11.35
CA SER A 103 7.10 -11.75 -12.73
C SER A 103 8.61 -11.95 -12.84
N VAL A 104 9.02 -12.57 -13.94
CA VAL A 104 10.43 -12.59 -14.38
C VAL A 104 10.79 -11.36 -15.21
N LYS A 105 9.80 -10.56 -15.62
CA LYS A 105 9.98 -9.31 -16.37
C LYS A 105 10.17 -8.15 -15.39
N ASP A 106 11.07 -7.24 -15.73
CA ASP A 106 11.46 -6.07 -14.94
C ASP A 106 10.80 -4.76 -15.39
N MET A 107 9.77 -4.86 -16.21
CA MET A 107 9.10 -3.73 -16.87
C MET A 107 8.68 -2.60 -15.92
N PHE A 108 8.28 -2.95 -14.71
CA PHE A 108 7.82 -1.99 -13.70
C PHE A 108 8.76 -1.92 -12.49
N THR A 109 9.94 -2.49 -12.58
CA THR A 109 10.84 -2.58 -11.44
C THR A 109 11.42 -1.22 -11.09
N ASN A 110 11.30 -0.83 -9.82
CA ASN A 110 12.05 0.29 -9.27
C ASN A 110 13.40 -0.22 -8.76
N SER A 111 14.48 0.17 -9.43
CA SER A 111 15.85 -0.23 -9.05
C SER A 111 16.28 0.30 -7.68
N GLY A 112 15.57 1.27 -7.13
CA GLY A 112 15.82 1.83 -5.79
C GLY A 112 15.25 0.99 -4.65
N LEU A 113 14.31 0.07 -4.94
CA LEU A 113 13.65 -0.77 -3.95
C LEU A 113 14.10 -2.23 -4.08
N ILE A 114 14.84 -2.69 -3.09
CA ILE A 114 15.26 -4.08 -2.99
C ILE A 114 14.08 -4.92 -2.52
N LYS A 115 13.84 -6.06 -3.18
CA LYS A 115 12.72 -6.92 -2.82
C LYS A 115 12.79 -7.40 -1.37
N HIS A 116 11.68 -7.19 -0.64
CA HIS A 116 11.44 -7.72 0.70
C HIS A 116 10.07 -8.41 0.75
N VAL A 117 10.00 -9.47 1.54
CA VAL A 117 8.75 -10.19 1.77
C VAL A 117 7.96 -9.49 2.88
N ILE A 118 6.65 -9.30 2.68
CA ILE A 118 5.73 -8.77 3.70
C ILE A 118 5.18 -9.96 4.49
N LEU A 119 5.41 -9.94 5.79
CA LEU A 119 5.00 -11.01 6.70
C LEU A 119 3.56 -10.82 7.18
N ASP A 120 2.85 -11.92 7.44
CA ASP A 120 1.55 -11.84 8.10
C ASP A 120 1.72 -11.29 9.54
N GLY A 121 0.77 -10.46 9.94
CA GLY A 121 0.76 -9.82 11.25
C GLY A 121 -0.34 -10.37 12.16
N GLU A 122 -0.19 -10.16 13.45
CA GLU A 122 -1.20 -10.49 14.45
C GLU A 122 -2.15 -9.32 14.70
N ILE A 123 -3.37 -9.64 15.12
CA ILE A 123 -4.36 -8.63 15.53
C ILE A 123 -3.91 -8.03 16.85
N SER A 124 -3.84 -6.70 16.88
CA SER A 124 -3.46 -5.90 18.06
C SER A 124 -4.52 -4.83 18.33
N ASN A 125 -4.62 -4.42 19.59
CA ASN A 125 -5.45 -3.27 19.92
C ASN A 125 -4.84 -1.98 19.34
N ASP A 126 -5.65 -1.17 18.65
CA ASP A 126 -5.19 -0.01 17.90
C ASP A 126 -4.50 1.05 18.79
N GLU A 127 -5.08 1.39 19.93
CA GLU A 127 -4.51 2.37 20.87
C GLU A 127 -3.19 1.89 21.49
N LYS A 128 -3.12 0.61 21.87
CA LYS A 128 -1.91 0.03 22.46
C LYS A 128 -0.75 -0.09 21.48
N SER A 129 -1.05 -0.16 20.19
CA SER A 129 -0.04 -0.26 19.14
C SER A 129 0.46 1.10 18.63
N MET A 130 -0.05 2.23 19.18
CA MET A 130 0.15 3.58 18.61
C MET A 130 1.64 3.98 18.46
N ASN A 131 2.53 3.49 19.30
CA ASN A 131 3.95 3.80 19.26
C ASN A 131 4.80 2.70 18.57
N GLN A 132 4.16 1.69 17.97
CA GLN A 132 4.89 0.65 17.24
C GLN A 132 5.12 1.09 15.80
N SER A 133 6.33 0.95 15.30
CA SER A 133 6.63 1.10 13.87
C SER A 133 5.97 -0.04 13.06
N PHE A 134 5.72 0.18 11.79
CA PHE A 134 5.16 -0.80 10.87
C PHE A 134 5.47 -0.42 9.43
N LEU A 135 5.56 -1.40 8.56
CA LEU A 135 5.52 -1.13 7.11
C LEU A 135 4.07 -0.87 6.66
N ILE A 136 3.13 -1.74 7.07
CA ILE A 136 1.72 -1.59 6.73
C ILE A 136 0.89 -1.73 8.00
N LYS A 137 -0.03 -0.79 8.19
CA LYS A 137 -1.06 -0.83 9.22
C LYS A 137 -2.43 -1.03 8.58
N LEU A 138 -3.01 -2.22 8.76
CA LEU A 138 -4.35 -2.55 8.27
C LEU A 138 -5.39 -2.24 9.34
N GLY A 139 -6.38 -1.43 8.98
CA GLY A 139 -7.50 -1.08 9.86
C GLY A 139 -7.11 -0.18 11.03
N GLY A 140 -7.95 -0.16 12.08
CA GLY A 140 -7.85 0.84 13.13
C GLY A 140 -8.04 2.26 12.59
N ASN A 141 -7.45 3.25 13.26
CA ASN A 141 -7.44 4.63 12.80
C ASN A 141 -6.14 4.95 12.05
N PRO A 142 -6.18 5.75 10.96
CA PRO A 142 -4.96 6.15 10.27
C PRO A 142 -4.06 6.97 11.21
N ARG A 143 -2.76 6.74 11.16
CA ARG A 143 -1.76 7.59 11.84
C ARG A 143 -1.34 8.69 10.89
N LEU A 144 -1.90 9.87 11.07
CA LEU A 144 -1.70 10.99 10.16
C LEU A 144 -0.43 11.75 10.51
N ILE A 145 0.38 12.07 9.50
CA ILE A 145 1.48 13.03 9.61
C ILE A 145 0.90 14.45 9.67
N GLN A 146 -0.11 14.74 8.83
CA GLN A 146 -0.78 16.03 8.74
C GLN A 146 -2.27 15.83 8.92
N ASN A 147 -2.88 16.49 9.91
CA ASN A 147 -4.31 16.32 10.23
C ASN A 147 -5.15 17.43 9.59
N GLU A 148 -5.14 17.51 8.26
CA GLU A 148 -5.89 18.52 7.50
C GLU A 148 -7.18 17.91 6.92
N GLY A 149 -8.30 18.59 7.14
CA GLY A 149 -9.63 18.08 6.75
C GLY A 149 -9.81 17.83 5.25
N TYR A 150 -9.09 18.59 4.41
CA TYR A 150 -9.24 18.48 2.94
C TYR A 150 -8.84 17.11 2.39
N TYR A 151 -7.92 16.38 3.04
CA TYR A 151 -7.54 15.03 2.66
C TYR A 151 -8.73 14.06 2.60
N PHE A 152 -9.73 14.28 3.44
CA PHE A 152 -10.86 13.37 3.62
C PHE A 152 -12.14 13.80 2.92
N THR A 153 -12.23 15.03 2.41
CA THR A 153 -13.49 15.60 1.93
C THR A 153 -14.15 14.73 0.86
N LYS A 154 -13.45 14.49 -0.25
CA LYS A 154 -13.99 13.68 -1.35
C LYS A 154 -14.20 12.21 -0.98
N LEU A 155 -13.28 11.64 -0.21
CA LEU A 155 -13.39 10.26 0.26
C LEU A 155 -14.67 10.04 1.09
N LYS A 156 -15.00 10.98 1.98
CA LYS A 156 -16.24 10.94 2.78
C LYS A 156 -17.49 11.13 1.93
N GLU A 157 -17.47 12.10 1.02
CA GLU A 157 -18.59 12.35 0.09
C GLU A 157 -18.93 11.09 -0.73
N GLU A 158 -17.91 10.30 -1.12
CA GLU A 158 -18.09 9.10 -1.92
C GLU A 158 -18.12 7.80 -1.09
N SER A 159 -18.25 7.91 0.25
CA SER A 159 -18.37 6.78 1.18
C SER A 159 -17.18 5.83 1.20
N PHE A 160 -15.99 6.34 0.94
CA PHE A 160 -14.74 5.61 1.17
C PHE A 160 -14.36 5.66 2.65
N SER A 161 -13.83 4.56 3.14
CA SER A 161 -13.30 4.40 4.51
C SER A 161 -11.85 3.92 4.47
N PHE A 162 -11.07 4.31 5.46
CA PHE A 162 -9.67 3.90 5.58
C PHE A 162 -9.54 2.38 5.61
N LEU A 163 -8.67 1.85 4.78
CA LEU A 163 -8.38 0.42 4.68
C LEU A 163 -7.02 0.08 5.30
N PHE A 164 -5.95 0.66 4.79
CA PHE A 164 -4.61 0.50 5.35
C PHE A 164 -3.69 1.70 5.00
N GLN A 165 -2.61 1.80 5.74
CA GLN A 165 -1.54 2.78 5.57
C GLN A 165 -0.23 2.05 5.30
N VAL A 166 0.58 2.58 4.39
CA VAL A 166 1.99 2.20 4.22
C VAL A 166 2.83 3.32 4.77
N ASP A 167 3.79 3.00 5.64
CA ASP A 167 4.62 3.98 6.34
C ASP A 167 6.10 3.71 6.08
N GLU A 168 6.80 4.73 5.58
CA GLU A 168 8.23 4.61 5.25
C GLU A 168 9.12 4.53 6.50
N ASP A 169 8.67 5.01 7.66
CA ASP A 169 9.37 4.81 8.93
C ASP A 169 9.47 3.33 9.33
N GLY A 170 8.62 2.49 8.76
CA GLY A 170 8.66 1.03 8.92
C GLY A 170 9.52 0.30 7.89
N TYR A 171 10.24 1.01 7.03
CA TYR A 171 11.15 0.38 6.08
C TYR A 171 12.31 -0.34 6.79
N PRO A 172 12.58 -1.62 6.45
CA PRO A 172 13.84 -2.24 6.84
C PRO A 172 15.04 -1.46 6.27
N GLU A 173 16.13 -1.36 7.01
CA GLU A 173 17.36 -0.66 6.57
C GLU A 173 17.89 -1.15 5.21
N THR A 174 17.57 -2.40 4.84
CA THR A 174 18.02 -3.03 3.59
C THR A 174 17.03 -2.88 2.43
N LEU A 175 15.91 -2.19 2.61
CA LEU A 175 14.89 -2.06 1.58
C LEU A 175 15.31 -1.08 0.48
N LEU A 176 15.93 0.04 0.85
CA LEU A 176 16.41 1.03 -0.11
C LEU A 176 17.84 0.72 -0.56
N HIS A 177 18.08 0.91 -1.85
CA HIS A 177 19.44 0.95 -2.36
C HIS A 177 20.17 2.19 -1.82
N PRO A 178 21.48 2.14 -1.49
CA PRO A 178 22.19 3.25 -0.82
C PRO A 178 22.09 4.63 -1.47
N ASP A 179 21.90 4.69 -2.79
CA ASP A 179 21.86 5.95 -3.55
C ASP A 179 20.42 6.42 -3.87
N TYR A 180 19.40 5.81 -3.26
CA TYR A 180 18.01 6.13 -3.54
C TYR A 180 17.31 6.80 -2.36
N ASN A 181 16.34 7.64 -2.70
CA ASN A 181 15.52 8.35 -1.73
C ASN A 181 14.26 7.56 -1.37
N TYR A 182 13.66 7.90 -0.24
CA TYR A 182 12.34 7.43 0.14
C TYR A 182 11.29 7.93 -0.86
N PRO A 183 10.44 7.05 -1.41
CA PRO A 183 9.44 7.41 -2.42
C PRO A 183 8.48 8.52 -1.99
N PHE A 184 8.14 8.61 -0.71
CA PHE A 184 7.25 9.62 -0.14
C PHE A 184 7.95 10.58 0.83
N GLY A 185 9.28 10.70 0.76
CA GLY A 185 10.06 11.65 1.58
C GLY A 185 9.95 11.37 3.08
N PHE A 186 10.12 10.13 3.52
CA PHE A 186 9.82 9.63 4.88
C PHE A 186 8.33 9.75 5.25
N GLY A 187 7.48 9.60 4.27
CA GLY A 187 6.07 9.83 4.38
C GLY A 187 5.23 8.55 4.51
N SER A 188 3.93 8.75 4.38
CA SER A 188 2.93 7.67 4.45
C SER A 188 1.94 7.76 3.31
N LEU A 189 1.56 6.58 2.79
CA LEU A 189 0.50 6.41 1.80
C LEU A 189 -0.75 5.82 2.47
N TYR A 190 -1.90 6.42 2.25
CA TYR A 190 -3.17 6.01 2.87
C TYR A 190 -4.12 5.46 1.82
N ILE A 191 -4.51 4.21 1.99
CA ILE A 191 -5.41 3.48 1.10
C ILE A 191 -6.80 3.41 1.72
N PHE A 192 -7.80 3.71 0.89
CA PHE A 192 -9.21 3.71 1.25
C PHE A 192 -9.97 2.71 0.38
N ALA A 193 -11.13 2.27 0.84
CA ALA A 193 -12.02 1.39 0.08
C ALA A 193 -13.48 1.64 0.46
N LYS A 194 -14.41 1.14 -0.35
CA LYS A 194 -15.82 1.01 0.05
C LYS A 194 -15.97 -0.22 0.92
N ILE A 195 -16.16 -0.01 2.21
CA ILE A 195 -16.19 -1.05 3.23
C ILE A 195 -17.65 -1.34 3.60
N GLY A 196 -18.15 -2.50 3.21
CA GLY A 196 -19.44 -3.06 3.63
C GLY A 196 -19.27 -4.07 4.77
N ILE A 197 -20.38 -4.61 5.25
CA ILE A 197 -20.37 -5.61 6.33
C ILE A 197 -19.71 -6.91 5.90
N THR A 198 -19.88 -7.30 4.63
CA THR A 198 -19.40 -8.59 4.10
C THR A 198 -18.35 -8.44 3.00
N GLU A 199 -18.12 -7.25 2.50
CA GLU A 199 -17.23 -7.04 1.37
C GLU A 199 -16.47 -5.72 1.43
N ILE A 200 -15.33 -5.72 0.77
CA ILE A 200 -14.48 -4.54 0.56
C ILE A 200 -14.31 -4.39 -0.93
N GLN A 201 -14.61 -3.23 -1.46
CA GLN A 201 -14.59 -2.97 -2.90
C GLN A 201 -13.85 -1.67 -3.20
N HIS A 202 -13.33 -1.59 -4.43
CA HIS A 202 -12.73 -0.39 -4.99
C HIS A 202 -11.64 0.23 -4.08
N PRO A 203 -10.54 -0.50 -3.80
CA PRO A 203 -9.42 0.11 -3.11
C PRO A 203 -8.83 1.24 -3.97
N VAL A 204 -8.60 2.39 -3.34
CA VAL A 204 -8.04 3.59 -3.99
C VAL A 204 -6.95 4.21 -3.12
N ALA A 205 -6.02 4.90 -3.74
CA ALA A 205 -5.14 5.80 -3.02
C ALA A 205 -5.94 7.03 -2.59
N GLY A 206 -6.10 7.20 -1.30
CA GLY A 206 -6.78 8.37 -0.76
C GLY A 206 -5.89 9.60 -0.82
N PHE A 207 -4.71 9.48 -0.29
CA PHE A 207 -3.68 10.51 -0.31
C PHE A 207 -2.34 9.95 0.16
N TRP A 208 -1.28 10.71 -0.06
CA TRP A 208 -0.03 10.50 0.63
C TRP A 208 0.44 11.79 1.32
N GLN A 209 1.20 11.65 2.40
CA GLN A 209 1.76 12.73 3.20
C GLN A 209 3.25 12.51 3.35
N PHE A 210 4.00 13.59 3.45
CA PHE A 210 5.44 13.58 3.73
C PHE A 210 5.71 14.18 5.12
N SER A 211 6.81 13.77 5.76
CA SER A 211 7.21 14.26 7.09
C SER A 211 8.09 15.51 7.01
#